data_f4ebfff9dd33322d5a9a0b761a1e1990
#
_entry.id   f4ebfff9dd33322d5a9a0b761a1e1990
#
_cell.length_a   1.000
_cell.length_b   1.000
_cell.length_c   1.000
_cell.angle_alpha   90.00
_cell.angle_beta   90.00
_cell.angle_gamma   90.00
#
_symmetry.space_group_name_H-M   'P 1'
#
loop_
_entity.id
_entity.type
_entity.pdbx_description
1 polymer ?
#
loop_
_entity_poly.entity_id
_entity_poly.type
_entity_poly.pdbx_seq_one_letter_code
_entity_poly.pdbx_strand_id
1 'polypeptide(L)' 'MQIEQINPLYYEGNELYNLERFDEAIKCYDKIIKMNPNSRVAWGYKAHALSKLKKYDEAFACYQKALKC' A
#
# COMPACT_ATOMS: atom_id res chain seq x y z
N MET A 1 3.20 -17.10 11.35
CA MET A 1 4.14 -16.06 11.02
C MET A 1 3.51 -15.02 10.14
N GLN A 2 3.89 -13.77 10.33
CA GLN A 2 3.23 -12.66 9.63
C GLN A 2 3.44 -12.67 8.12
N ILE A 3 4.55 -13.25 7.65
CA ILE A 3 4.84 -13.30 6.23
C ILE A 3 3.74 -14.04 5.47
N GLU A 4 3.21 -15.12 6.05
CA GLU A 4 2.17 -15.90 5.40
C GLU A 4 0.86 -15.12 5.30
N GLN A 5 0.61 -14.19 6.22
CA GLN A 5 -0.58 -13.36 6.19
C GLN A 5 -0.41 -12.14 5.30
N ILE A 6 0.81 -11.60 5.23
CA ILE A 6 1.10 -10.40 4.46
C ILE A 6 1.12 -10.68 2.95
N ASN A 7 1.71 -11.82 2.54
CA ASN A 7 1.83 -12.15 1.12
C ASN A 7 0.48 -12.18 0.38
N PRO A 8 -0.56 -12.85 0.93
CA PRO A 8 -1.87 -12.83 0.27
C PRO A 8 -2.44 -11.42 0.13
N LEU A 9 -2.18 -10.54 1.11
CA LEU A 9 -2.66 -9.16 1.03
C LEU A 9 -1.95 -8.38 -0.07
N TYR A 10 -0.66 -8.64 -0.29
CA TYR A 10 0.05 -8.02 -1.42
C TYR A 10 -0.53 -8.47 -2.74
N TYR A 11 -0.78 -9.76 -2.91
CA TYR A 11 -1.38 -10.27 -4.13
C TYR A 11 -2.75 -9.65 -4.38
N GLU A 12 -3.57 -9.62 -3.36
CA GLU A 12 -4.91 -9.04 -3.48
C GLU A 12 -4.84 -7.56 -3.81
N GLY A 13 -4.00 -6.82 -3.08
CA GLY A 13 -3.85 -5.39 -3.32
C GLY A 13 -3.34 -5.09 -4.72
N ASN A 14 -2.34 -5.86 -5.18
CA ASN A 14 -1.78 -5.65 -6.51
C ASN A 14 -2.78 -5.99 -7.59
N GLU A 15 -3.58 -7.03 -7.39
CA GLU A 15 -4.62 -7.39 -8.34
C GLU A 15 -5.68 -6.30 -8.43
N LEU A 16 -6.10 -5.78 -7.28
CA LEU A 16 -7.04 -4.65 -7.25
C LEU A 16 -6.46 -3.42 -7.92
N TYR A 17 -5.17 -3.16 -7.69
CA TYR A 17 -4.47 -2.06 -8.34
C TYR A 17 -4.51 -2.22 -9.86
N ASN A 18 -4.23 -3.42 -10.34
CA ASN A 18 -4.23 -3.70 -11.79
C ASN A 18 -5.62 -3.56 -12.40
N LEU A 19 -6.67 -3.80 -11.60
CA LEU A 19 -8.05 -3.63 -12.02
C LEU A 19 -8.51 -2.18 -11.87
N GLU A 20 -7.61 -1.29 -11.51
CA GLU A 20 -7.88 0.13 -11.26
C GLU A 20 -8.86 0.36 -10.11
N ARG A 21 -8.94 -0.59 -9.19
CA ARG A 21 -9.75 -0.46 -7.97
C ARG A 21 -8.85 0.05 -6.86
N PHE A 22 -8.44 1.29 -7.01
CA PHE A 22 -7.39 1.85 -6.16
C PHE A 22 -7.81 2.01 -4.70
N ASP A 23 -9.06 2.39 -4.44
CA ASP A 23 -9.53 2.50 -3.05
C ASP A 23 -9.46 1.16 -2.32
N GLU A 24 -9.84 0.10 -3.00
CA GLU A 24 -9.80 -1.23 -2.41
C GLU A 24 -8.37 -1.72 -2.23
N ALA A 25 -7.50 -1.40 -3.21
CA ALA A 25 -6.09 -1.74 -3.10
C ALA A 25 -5.47 -1.06 -1.89
N ILE A 26 -5.81 0.20 -1.66
CA ILE A 26 -5.31 0.95 -0.51
C ILE A 26 -5.73 0.28 0.80
N LYS A 27 -6.94 -0.23 0.86
CA LYS A 27 -7.39 -0.93 2.06
C LYS A 27 -6.54 -2.16 2.35
N CYS A 28 -6.14 -2.89 1.30
CA CYS A 28 -5.25 -4.03 1.47
C CYS A 28 -3.88 -3.60 1.98
N TYR A 29 -3.33 -2.55 1.39
CA TYR A 29 -2.03 -2.04 1.82
C TYR A 29 -2.08 -1.50 3.25
N ASP A 30 -3.19 -0.87 3.63
CA ASP A 30 -3.37 -0.39 5.01
C ASP A 30 -3.36 -1.55 6.00
N LYS A 31 -3.93 -2.69 5.64
CA LYS A 31 -3.90 -3.86 6.50
C LYS A 31 -2.46 -4.36 6.69
N ILE A 32 -1.67 -4.33 5.63
CA ILE A 32 -0.26 -4.71 5.72
C ILE A 32 0.50 -3.74 6.63
N ILE A 33 0.25 -2.45 6.46
CA ILE A 33 0.90 -1.42 7.28
C ILE A 33 0.52 -1.61 8.75
N LYS A 34 -0.71 -2.00 9.02
CA LYS A 34 -1.16 -2.23 10.39
C LYS A 34 -0.38 -3.37 11.03
N MET A 35 -0.07 -4.41 10.26
CA MET A 35 0.72 -5.54 10.73
C MET A 35 2.20 -5.22 10.80
N ASN A 36 2.69 -4.40 9.88
CA ASN A 36 4.10 -4.03 9.81
C ASN A 36 4.23 -2.57 9.39
N PRO A 37 4.20 -1.64 10.37
CA PRO A 37 4.25 -0.19 10.06
C PRO A 37 5.53 0.26 9.37
N ASN A 38 6.57 -0.56 9.39
CA ASN A 38 7.85 -0.23 8.78
C ASN A 38 8.02 -0.87 7.42
N SER A 39 6.95 -1.34 6.80
CA SER A 39 7.02 -1.96 5.49
C SER A 39 7.17 -0.89 4.41
N ARG A 40 8.40 -0.74 3.90
CA ARG A 40 8.66 0.21 2.81
C ARG A 40 7.80 -0.11 1.60
N VAL A 41 7.65 -1.39 1.28
CA VAL A 41 6.92 -1.83 0.10
C VAL A 41 5.45 -1.45 0.20
N ALA A 42 4.83 -1.68 1.36
CA ALA A 42 3.42 -1.36 1.54
C ALA A 42 3.17 0.16 1.45
N TRP A 43 4.04 0.95 2.08
CA TRP A 43 3.92 2.40 1.99
C TRP A 43 4.08 2.88 0.55
N GLY A 44 5.03 2.30 -0.19
CA GLY A 44 5.24 2.65 -1.60
C GLY A 44 4.05 2.31 -2.47
N TYR A 45 3.50 1.12 -2.32
CA TYR A 45 2.32 0.72 -3.08
C TYR A 45 1.11 1.60 -2.76
N LYS A 46 0.92 1.90 -1.48
CA LYS A 46 -0.16 2.80 -1.09
C LYS A 46 0.00 4.16 -1.74
N ALA A 47 1.24 4.68 -1.76
CA ALA A 47 1.51 5.96 -2.39
C ALA A 47 1.19 5.92 -3.88
N HIS A 48 1.55 4.83 -4.56
CA HIS A 48 1.23 4.70 -5.99
C HIS A 48 -0.27 4.73 -6.22
N ALA A 49 -1.03 3.98 -5.40
CA ALA A 49 -2.48 3.95 -5.55
C ALA A 49 -3.09 5.33 -5.29
N LEU A 50 -2.59 6.04 -4.29
CA LEU A 50 -3.05 7.39 -4.01
C LEU A 50 -2.76 8.34 -5.17
N SER A 51 -1.59 8.19 -5.81
CA SER A 51 -1.24 8.99 -6.98
C SER A 51 -2.20 8.74 -8.13
N LYS A 52 -2.62 7.49 -8.33
CA LYS A 52 -3.59 7.16 -9.36
C LYS A 52 -4.94 7.83 -9.11
N LEU A 53 -5.28 8.03 -7.83
CA LEU A 53 -6.48 8.74 -7.43
C LEU A 53 -6.28 10.26 -7.40
N LYS A 54 -5.09 10.72 -7.79
CA LYS A 54 -4.72 12.14 -7.80
C LYS A 54 -4.67 12.76 -6.40
N LYS A 55 -4.53 11.93 -5.38
CA LYS A 55 -4.38 12.39 -3.99
C LYS A 55 -2.89 12.57 -3.71
N TYR A 56 -2.31 13.58 -4.35
CA TYR A 56 -0.86 13.74 -4.37
C TYR A 56 -0.27 14.10 -3.01
N ASP A 57 -0.97 14.88 -2.20
CA ASP A 57 -0.47 15.22 -0.86
C ASP A 57 -0.34 13.98 0.02
N GLU A 58 -1.34 13.12 -0.01
CA GLU A 58 -1.31 11.89 0.75
C GLU A 58 -0.26 10.93 0.18
N ALA A 59 -0.14 10.87 -1.14
CA ALA A 59 0.86 10.04 -1.79
C ALA A 59 2.26 10.47 -1.39
N PHE A 60 2.52 11.78 -1.37
CA PHE A 60 3.82 12.31 -0.98
C PHE A 60 4.17 11.91 0.44
N ALA A 61 3.21 12.04 1.36
CA ALA A 61 3.42 11.64 2.75
C ALA A 61 3.77 10.15 2.86
N CYS A 62 3.10 9.30 2.06
CA CYS A 62 3.38 7.88 2.06
C CYS A 62 4.76 7.57 1.48
N TYR A 63 5.18 8.28 0.42
CA TYR A 63 6.52 8.11 -0.13
C TYR A 63 7.58 8.50 0.89
N GLN A 64 7.36 9.59 1.62
CA GLN A 64 8.29 9.98 2.67
C GLN A 64 8.39 8.92 3.76
N LYS A 65 7.27 8.33 4.12
CA LYS A 65 7.23 7.25 5.08
C LYS A 65 8.04 6.05 4.58
N ALA A 66 7.87 5.71 3.31
CA ALA A 66 8.61 4.61 2.71
C ALA A 66 10.11 4.85 2.75
N LEU A 67 10.54 6.09 2.51
CA LEU A 67 11.96 6.44 2.53
C LEU A 67 12.56 6.33 3.93
N LYS A 68 11.75 6.50 4.98
CA LYS A 68 12.22 6.41 6.35
C LYS A 68 12.24 5.00 6.89
N CYS A 69 11.62 4.06 6.20
CA CYS A 69 11.57 2.66 6.64
C CYS A 69 12.84 1.86 6.25
#